data_e9a1ea1601fbd5cd5b7d72af2029ebea
#
_entry.id   e9a1ea1601fbd5cd5b7d72af2029ebea
#
_cell.length_a   1.000
_cell.length_b   1.000
_cell.length_c   1.000
_cell.angle_alpha   90.00
_cell.angle_beta   90.00
_cell.angle_gamma   90.00
#
_symmetry.space_group_name_H-M   'P 1'
#
loop_
_entity.id
_entity.type
_entity.pdbx_description
1 polymer ?
#
loop_
_entity_poly.entity_id
_entity_poly.type
_entity_poly.pdbx_seq_one_letter_code
_entity_poly.pdbx_strand_id
1 'polypeptide(L)'
;ERLKAKLYAGMAMHGITEEVADEIYARIQAFASFGFAESHAISFALLVYASSWLKLHYPGAFLAGLLRAQPMGFYSPQSLVADARRHGVEVRRPDIAVSGVDADLEQLAVVEGLGAGESGAAVIAPGGMDSCRAADQPKVERFRRGSPDRSAEHRRDGGAAVRLGLTSVNGIGRTLAERIVAERERQPYADMNDVVRRAGLTVAQTEALATAGAFDTFGLSRRQALWNAGYVDSLDTLPGTAVDAAPPELPGMSDVELTLADLWATKISPGEHPISHLRGALEEQGIRPVGSLGEPDDTRRVRVAGLVTHRQRPGTAGGVTFLNLEDETGMLNIVCSEPMWKRYRRIGRQSNGLVIRGRVEYADGVTNLVADRFDPLAAVLPQSAATVARSTSRDFH
;
A
#
# COMPACT_ATOMS: atom_id res chain seq x y z
N GLU A 1 31.87 -27.78 11.73
CA GLU A 1 32.22 -28.29 13.09
C GLU A 1 31.73 -27.35 14.20
N ARG A 2 31.97 -26.05 14.17
CA ARG A 2 31.55 -25.09 15.22
C ARG A 2 30.04 -25.04 15.44
N LEU A 3 29.23 -25.16 14.38
CA LEU A 3 27.76 -25.21 14.48
C LEU A 3 27.27 -26.53 15.05
N LYS A 4 27.91 -27.65 14.70
CA LYS A 4 27.62 -28.98 15.29
C LYS A 4 27.81 -28.95 16.79
N ALA A 5 28.98 -28.52 17.26
CA ALA A 5 29.29 -28.43 18.69
C ALA A 5 28.27 -27.54 19.45
N LYS A 6 27.88 -26.41 18.86
CA LYS A 6 26.88 -25.51 19.46
C LYS A 6 25.48 -26.13 19.52
N LEU A 7 25.10 -26.90 18.50
CA LEU A 7 23.82 -27.61 18.46
C LEU A 7 23.78 -28.69 19.55
N TYR A 8 24.83 -29.51 19.67
CA TYR A 8 24.91 -30.56 20.70
C TYR A 8 24.89 -30.00 22.12
N ALA A 9 25.65 -28.90 22.34
CA ALA A 9 25.64 -28.23 23.64
C ALA A 9 24.24 -27.69 23.98
N GLY A 10 23.53 -27.12 23.01
CA GLY A 10 22.14 -26.66 23.18
C GLY A 10 21.18 -27.82 23.49
N MET A 11 21.28 -28.93 22.78
CA MET A 11 20.46 -30.12 23.01
C MET A 11 20.70 -30.73 24.39
N ALA A 12 21.97 -30.82 24.82
CA ALA A 12 22.33 -31.29 26.14
C ALA A 12 21.73 -30.43 27.28
N MET A 13 21.69 -29.10 27.11
CA MET A 13 21.04 -28.20 28.08
C MET A 13 19.55 -28.45 28.24
N HIS A 14 18.90 -29.03 27.23
CA HIS A 14 17.47 -29.42 27.27
C HIS A 14 17.24 -30.88 27.58
N GLY A 15 18.26 -31.60 28.07
CA GLY A 15 18.15 -33.00 28.51
C GLY A 15 17.99 -33.98 27.34
N ILE A 16 18.36 -33.63 26.12
CA ILE A 16 18.36 -34.52 24.96
C ILE A 16 19.60 -35.40 25.04
N THR A 17 19.42 -36.73 25.08
CA THR A 17 20.52 -37.69 25.14
C THR A 17 21.38 -37.66 23.86
N GLU A 18 22.65 -38.10 23.98
CA GLU A 18 23.58 -38.14 22.85
C GLU A 18 23.01 -38.91 21.65
N GLU A 19 22.37 -40.05 21.94
CA GLU A 19 21.76 -40.94 20.93
C GLU A 19 20.65 -40.24 20.13
N VAL A 20 19.76 -39.51 20.82
CA VAL A 20 18.71 -38.71 20.20
C VAL A 20 19.29 -37.49 19.48
N ALA A 21 20.33 -36.89 20.04
CA ALA A 21 21.03 -35.77 19.41
C ALA A 21 21.72 -36.18 18.09
N ASP A 22 22.30 -37.37 18.04
CA ASP A 22 22.91 -37.94 16.84
C ASP A 22 21.85 -38.23 15.77
N GLU A 23 20.70 -38.78 16.15
CA GLU A 23 19.58 -38.96 15.20
C GLU A 23 19.06 -37.66 14.63
N ILE A 24 18.84 -36.63 15.47
CA ILE A 24 18.43 -35.32 15.05
C ILE A 24 19.46 -34.73 14.11
N TYR A 25 20.76 -34.80 14.43
CA TYR A 25 21.82 -34.29 13.60
C TYR A 25 21.91 -35.02 12.27
N ALA A 26 21.77 -36.31 12.22
CA ALA A 26 21.75 -37.12 11.01
C ALA A 26 20.57 -36.72 10.10
N ARG A 27 19.40 -36.48 10.66
CA ARG A 27 18.24 -35.97 9.91
C ARG A 27 18.49 -34.58 9.34
N ILE A 28 19.08 -33.66 10.14
CA ILE A 28 19.44 -32.30 9.65
C ILE A 28 20.49 -32.41 8.54
N GLN A 29 21.47 -33.31 8.66
CA GLN A 29 22.49 -33.53 7.67
C GLN A 29 21.92 -34.12 6.38
N ALA A 30 20.99 -35.06 6.47
CA ALA A 30 20.24 -35.58 5.33
C ALA A 30 19.45 -34.48 4.60
N PHE A 31 18.81 -33.59 5.36
CA PHE A 31 18.14 -32.39 4.79
C PHE A 31 19.12 -31.45 4.07
N ALA A 32 20.32 -31.25 4.63
CA ALA A 32 21.34 -30.39 4.01
C ALA A 32 21.87 -30.96 2.68
N SER A 33 21.85 -32.31 2.52
CA SER A 33 22.26 -32.96 1.27
C SER A 33 21.15 -33.04 0.22
N PHE A 34 19.89 -32.75 0.61
CA PHE A 34 18.74 -32.82 -0.31
C PHE A 34 18.77 -31.72 -1.39
N GLY A 35 19.59 -30.69 -1.21
CA GLY A 35 19.63 -29.55 -2.11
C GLY A 35 18.36 -28.69 -2.06
N PHE A 36 18.28 -27.75 -3.00
CA PHE A 36 17.09 -26.92 -3.18
C PHE A 36 15.98 -27.75 -3.84
N ALA A 37 14.75 -27.69 -3.30
CA ALA A 37 13.61 -28.42 -3.86
C ALA A 37 13.21 -27.82 -5.23
N GLU A 38 13.59 -28.46 -6.32
CA GLU A 38 13.33 -27.99 -7.69
C GLU A 38 11.83 -27.76 -7.96
N SER A 39 10.97 -28.67 -7.49
CA SER A 39 9.51 -28.53 -7.61
C SER A 39 8.98 -27.27 -6.92
N HIS A 40 9.56 -26.89 -5.77
CA HIS A 40 9.23 -25.65 -5.08
C HIS A 40 9.68 -24.43 -5.91
N ALA A 41 10.89 -24.47 -6.49
CA ALA A 41 11.40 -23.40 -7.36
C ALA A 41 10.51 -23.21 -8.60
N ILE A 42 10.11 -24.29 -9.26
CA ILE A 42 9.24 -24.25 -10.44
C ILE A 42 7.87 -23.66 -10.08
N SER A 43 7.28 -24.07 -8.95
CA SER A 43 6.00 -23.54 -8.48
C SER A 43 6.09 -22.04 -8.20
N PHE A 44 7.15 -21.58 -7.53
CA PHE A 44 7.37 -20.14 -7.31
C PHE A 44 7.64 -19.37 -8.60
N ALA A 45 8.40 -19.93 -9.52
CA ALA A 45 8.64 -19.31 -10.83
C ALA A 45 7.33 -19.08 -11.59
N LEU A 46 6.42 -20.07 -11.58
CA LEU A 46 5.09 -19.93 -12.18
C LEU A 46 4.28 -18.81 -11.52
N LEU A 47 4.26 -18.75 -10.18
CA LEU A 47 3.55 -17.69 -9.45
C LEU A 47 4.11 -16.31 -9.76
N VAL A 48 5.44 -16.17 -9.80
CA VAL A 48 6.10 -14.90 -10.14
C VAL A 48 5.77 -14.48 -11.57
N TYR A 49 5.83 -15.40 -12.52
CA TYR A 49 5.49 -15.12 -13.91
C TYR A 49 4.02 -14.68 -14.05
N ALA A 50 3.09 -15.44 -13.49
CA ALA A 50 1.66 -15.12 -13.53
C ALA A 50 1.35 -13.77 -12.86
N SER A 51 1.95 -13.51 -11.70
CA SER A 51 1.76 -12.24 -10.98
C SER A 51 2.31 -11.06 -11.77
N SER A 52 3.49 -11.21 -12.38
CA SER A 52 4.10 -10.16 -13.21
C SER A 52 3.27 -9.90 -14.47
N TRP A 53 2.75 -10.95 -15.09
CA TRP A 53 1.88 -10.83 -16.24
C TRP A 53 0.57 -10.13 -15.91
N LEU A 54 -0.09 -10.51 -14.81
CA LEU A 54 -1.29 -9.85 -14.32
C LEU A 54 -1.04 -8.38 -13.97
N LYS A 55 0.07 -8.08 -13.30
CA LYS A 55 0.45 -6.70 -12.96
C LYS A 55 0.65 -5.86 -14.22
N LEU A 56 1.23 -6.42 -15.29
CA LEU A 56 1.48 -5.72 -16.54
C LEU A 56 0.18 -5.47 -17.33
N HIS A 57 -0.65 -6.51 -17.48
CA HIS A 57 -1.80 -6.47 -18.39
C HIS A 57 -3.10 -6.04 -17.72
N TYR A 58 -3.25 -6.31 -16.43
CA TYR A 58 -4.46 -6.03 -15.65
C TYR A 58 -4.11 -5.38 -14.29
N PRO A 59 -3.38 -4.25 -14.28
CA PRO A 59 -2.85 -3.66 -13.04
C PRO A 59 -3.96 -3.26 -12.05
N GLY A 60 -5.13 -2.81 -12.52
CA GLY A 60 -6.27 -2.52 -11.67
C GLY A 60 -6.84 -3.76 -10.99
N ALA A 61 -7.09 -4.84 -11.75
CA ALA A 61 -7.56 -6.10 -11.20
C ALA A 61 -6.55 -6.73 -10.23
N PHE A 62 -5.26 -6.61 -10.56
CA PHE A 62 -4.18 -7.08 -9.70
C PHE A 62 -4.15 -6.32 -8.36
N LEU A 63 -4.27 -4.98 -8.40
CA LEU A 63 -4.37 -4.17 -7.18
C LEU A 63 -5.61 -4.55 -6.35
N ALA A 64 -6.80 -4.65 -6.97
CA ALA A 64 -8.03 -5.03 -6.27
C ALA A 64 -7.88 -6.39 -5.58
N GLY A 65 -7.28 -7.38 -6.27
CA GLY A 65 -6.99 -8.70 -5.70
C GLY A 65 -6.05 -8.63 -4.49
N LEU A 66 -4.99 -7.83 -4.55
CA LEU A 66 -4.06 -7.64 -3.44
C LEU A 66 -4.71 -6.92 -2.24
N LEU A 67 -5.58 -5.95 -2.49
CA LEU A 67 -6.33 -5.26 -1.43
C LEU A 67 -7.34 -6.19 -0.74
N ARG A 68 -8.00 -7.07 -1.49
CA ARG A 68 -8.89 -8.12 -0.93
C ARG A 68 -8.14 -9.15 -0.09
N ALA A 69 -6.89 -9.44 -0.44
CA ALA A 69 -6.05 -10.42 0.26
C ALA A 69 -5.41 -9.87 1.56
N GLN A 70 -5.71 -8.62 1.95
CA GLN A 70 -5.20 -8.06 3.20
C GLN A 70 -5.84 -8.74 4.43
N PRO A 71 -5.09 -8.92 5.53
CA PRO A 71 -3.70 -8.52 5.74
C PRO A 71 -2.71 -9.46 5.06
N MET A 72 -1.78 -8.92 4.27
CA MET A 72 -0.69 -9.67 3.66
C MET A 72 0.68 -9.16 4.16
N GLY A 73 1.72 -10.02 4.10
CA GLY A 73 2.95 -9.87 4.87
C GLY A 73 3.72 -8.57 4.68
N PHE A 74 4.24 -8.30 3.47
CA PHE A 74 5.31 -7.32 3.30
C PHE A 74 4.86 -5.92 2.91
N TYR A 75 3.74 -5.76 2.21
CA TYR A 75 3.32 -4.46 1.68
C TYR A 75 2.06 -3.95 2.37
N SER A 76 2.10 -2.67 2.76
CA SER A 76 0.92 -1.99 3.26
C SER A 76 -0.07 -1.71 2.11
N PRO A 77 -1.38 -1.59 2.38
CA PRO A 77 -2.33 -1.14 1.38
C PRO A 77 -1.92 0.19 0.71
N GLN A 78 -1.36 1.12 1.48
CA GLN A 78 -0.85 2.39 0.97
C GLN A 78 0.26 2.19 -0.05
N SER A 79 1.26 1.34 0.23
CA SER A 79 2.38 1.08 -0.69
C SER A 79 1.90 0.42 -1.99
N LEU A 80 0.91 -0.48 -1.91
CA LEU A 80 0.31 -1.11 -3.09
C LEU A 80 -0.42 -0.09 -3.96
N VAL A 81 -1.22 0.79 -3.33
CA VAL A 81 -1.93 1.85 -4.03
C VAL A 81 -0.97 2.86 -4.63
N ALA A 82 0.05 3.28 -3.90
CA ALA A 82 1.06 4.21 -4.42
C ALA A 82 1.81 3.63 -5.62
N ASP A 83 2.18 2.33 -5.57
CA ASP A 83 2.80 1.63 -6.70
C ASP A 83 1.87 1.58 -7.91
N ALA A 84 0.63 1.16 -7.73
CA ALA A 84 -0.34 1.07 -8.81
C ALA A 84 -0.63 2.43 -9.47
N ARG A 85 -0.72 3.50 -8.67
CA ARG A 85 -0.90 4.87 -9.19
C ARG A 85 0.30 5.35 -10.02
N ARG A 86 1.52 5.03 -9.61
CA ARG A 86 2.73 5.30 -10.43
C ARG A 86 2.71 4.57 -11.77
N HIS A 87 1.92 3.49 -11.87
CA HIS A 87 1.67 2.75 -13.10
C HIS A 87 0.34 3.13 -13.78
N GLY A 88 -0.23 4.28 -13.45
CA GLY A 88 -1.40 4.84 -14.13
C GLY A 88 -2.74 4.22 -13.72
N VAL A 89 -2.82 3.48 -12.59
CA VAL A 89 -4.09 2.99 -12.06
C VAL A 89 -4.76 4.09 -11.24
N GLU A 90 -5.97 4.47 -11.61
CA GLU A 90 -6.81 5.35 -10.81
C GLU A 90 -7.37 4.60 -9.60
N VAL A 91 -7.29 5.19 -8.42
CA VAL A 91 -7.87 4.61 -7.19
C VAL A 91 -8.85 5.59 -6.60
N ARG A 92 -10.04 5.12 -6.31
CA ARG A 92 -11.17 5.91 -5.79
C ARG A 92 -11.48 5.58 -4.35
N ARG A 93 -11.91 6.58 -3.60
CA ARG A 93 -12.33 6.46 -2.21
C ARG A 93 -13.54 5.54 -2.07
N PRO A 94 -13.79 4.99 -0.86
CA PRO A 94 -15.07 4.35 -0.58
C PRO A 94 -16.23 5.32 -0.80
N ASP A 95 -17.33 4.83 -1.34
CA ASP A 95 -18.54 5.61 -1.57
C ASP A 95 -19.75 4.74 -1.24
N ILE A 96 -20.68 5.28 -0.47
CA ILE A 96 -21.82 4.54 0.03
C ILE A 96 -22.77 4.10 -1.09
N ALA A 97 -22.82 4.85 -2.19
CA ALA A 97 -23.72 4.57 -3.31
C ALA A 97 -23.17 3.48 -4.26
N VAL A 98 -21.83 3.29 -4.33
CA VAL A 98 -21.25 2.44 -5.38
C VAL A 98 -20.26 1.40 -4.85
N SER A 99 -19.57 1.64 -3.71
CA SER A 99 -18.58 0.70 -3.21
C SER A 99 -19.18 -0.66 -2.85
N GLY A 100 -18.48 -1.73 -3.24
CA GLY A 100 -18.73 -3.06 -2.72
C GLY A 100 -18.23 -3.25 -1.29
N VAL A 101 -18.36 -4.46 -0.77
CA VAL A 101 -17.81 -4.85 0.51
C VAL A 101 -16.29 -4.72 0.49
N ASP A 102 -15.65 -5.29 -0.52
CA ASP A 102 -14.20 -5.27 -0.75
C ASP A 102 -13.86 -4.35 -1.93
N ALA A 103 -12.56 -4.06 -2.12
CA ALA A 103 -12.10 -3.30 -3.27
C ALA A 103 -12.43 -3.99 -4.58
N ASP A 104 -12.86 -3.23 -5.60
CA ASP A 104 -13.25 -3.77 -6.89
C ASP A 104 -12.91 -2.83 -8.05
N LEU A 105 -13.03 -3.36 -9.27
CA LEU A 105 -12.92 -2.56 -10.48
C LEU A 105 -14.20 -1.74 -10.71
N GLU A 106 -13.99 -0.49 -11.04
CA GLU A 106 -15.05 0.41 -11.50
C GLU A 106 -14.74 0.83 -12.93
N GLN A 107 -15.67 0.56 -13.84
CA GLN A 107 -15.52 1.04 -15.21
C GLN A 107 -15.56 2.58 -15.22
N LEU A 108 -14.59 3.18 -15.86
CA LEU A 108 -14.66 4.61 -16.15
C LEU A 108 -15.85 4.82 -17.10
N ALA A 109 -16.81 5.66 -16.72
CA ALA A 109 -17.86 6.08 -17.64
C ALA A 109 -17.16 6.69 -18.87
N VAL A 110 -17.27 6.04 -20.01
CA VAL A 110 -16.86 6.60 -21.28
C VAL A 110 -17.75 7.83 -21.46
N VAL A 111 -17.18 9.03 -21.37
CA VAL A 111 -17.86 10.25 -21.79
C VAL A 111 -18.02 10.10 -23.30
N GLU A 112 -19.20 9.67 -23.73
CA GLU A 112 -19.59 9.68 -25.14
C GLU A 112 -19.65 11.13 -25.62
N GLY A 113 -18.55 11.57 -26.19
CA GLY A 113 -18.43 12.88 -26.82
C GLY A 113 -17.14 12.98 -27.59
N LEU A 114 -17.11 12.32 -28.75
CA LEU A 114 -16.46 12.66 -30.03
C LEU A 114 -16.04 11.37 -30.79
N GLY A 115 -16.81 11.06 -31.85
CA GLY A 115 -16.31 10.25 -32.99
C GLY A 115 -16.54 8.76 -32.91
N ALA A 116 -17.58 8.31 -33.58
CA ALA A 116 -17.87 6.91 -33.85
C ALA A 116 -16.71 6.22 -34.60
N GLY A 117 -16.21 5.14 -34.02
CA GLY A 117 -15.36 4.16 -34.66
C GLY A 117 -15.68 2.81 -34.05
N GLU A 118 -16.26 1.94 -34.88
CA GLU A 118 -16.69 0.59 -34.53
C GLU A 118 -15.56 -0.21 -33.85
N SER A 119 -15.81 -0.74 -32.67
CA SER A 119 -15.04 -1.87 -32.14
C SER A 119 -15.96 -2.77 -31.32
N GLY A 120 -16.14 -3.97 -31.87
CA GLY A 120 -17.02 -4.99 -31.36
C GLY A 120 -16.69 -5.49 -29.95
N ALA A 121 -17.70 -5.65 -29.15
CA ALA A 121 -17.64 -6.32 -27.86
C ALA A 121 -17.27 -7.80 -28.06
N ALA A 122 -16.06 -8.20 -27.66
CA ALA A 122 -15.68 -9.61 -27.57
C ALA A 122 -16.16 -10.18 -26.23
N VAL A 123 -17.24 -10.93 -26.29
CA VAL A 123 -17.69 -11.84 -25.21
C VAL A 123 -16.66 -12.96 -25.12
N ILE A 124 -15.93 -13.06 -24.01
CA ILE A 124 -15.05 -14.19 -23.76
C ILE A 124 -15.87 -15.36 -23.23
N ALA A 125 -16.11 -16.34 -24.11
CA ALA A 125 -16.57 -17.66 -23.72
C ALA A 125 -15.40 -18.51 -23.19
N PRO A 126 -15.63 -19.43 -22.23
CA PRO A 126 -14.58 -20.32 -21.73
C PRO A 126 -14.33 -21.44 -22.75
N GLY A 127 -13.19 -21.42 -23.41
CA GLY A 127 -12.80 -22.40 -24.41
C GLY A 127 -11.33 -22.79 -24.32
N GLY A 128 -11.11 -24.07 -23.95
CA GLY A 128 -10.07 -24.93 -24.47
C GLY A 128 -8.60 -24.53 -24.30
N MET A 129 -7.93 -25.16 -23.30
CA MET A 129 -6.49 -25.33 -23.30
C MET A 129 -6.11 -26.27 -24.45
N ASP A 130 -5.53 -25.73 -25.51
CA ASP A 130 -4.72 -26.54 -26.44
C ASP A 130 -3.60 -25.73 -27.07
N SER A 131 -2.40 -26.38 -27.05
CA SER A 131 -1.19 -26.11 -27.82
C SER A 131 -0.41 -24.80 -27.54
N CYS A 132 0.42 -24.80 -26.49
CA CYS A 132 1.64 -24.01 -26.46
C CYS A 132 2.70 -24.65 -27.39
N ARG A 133 2.82 -24.17 -28.62
CA ARG A 133 4.02 -24.38 -29.46
C ARG A 133 5.08 -23.35 -29.04
N ALA A 134 6.29 -23.86 -28.79
CA ALA A 134 7.49 -23.08 -28.56
C ALA A 134 7.73 -22.12 -29.72
N ALA A 135 7.70 -20.84 -29.44
CA ALA A 135 8.13 -19.79 -30.34
C ALA A 135 8.83 -18.69 -29.56
N ASP A 136 10.07 -18.44 -29.94
CA ASP A 136 10.93 -17.30 -29.65
C ASP A 136 11.04 -16.81 -28.18
N GLN A 137 12.20 -17.03 -27.60
CA GLN A 137 12.64 -16.37 -26.39
C GLN A 137 12.73 -14.85 -26.62
N PRO A 138 11.92 -14.02 -25.94
CA PRO A 138 12.12 -12.59 -26.04
C PRO A 138 13.44 -12.22 -25.37
N LYS A 139 14.29 -11.50 -26.08
CA LYS A 139 15.48 -10.85 -25.52
C LYS A 139 15.06 -10.01 -24.33
N VAL A 140 15.62 -10.30 -23.17
CA VAL A 140 15.42 -9.50 -21.95
C VAL A 140 16.01 -8.11 -22.19
N GLU A 141 15.20 -7.19 -22.67
CA GLU A 141 15.57 -5.77 -22.68
C GLU A 141 15.58 -5.26 -21.24
N ARG A 142 16.73 -4.75 -20.82
CA ARG A 142 16.92 -4.17 -19.49
C ARG A 142 15.96 -3.00 -19.32
N PHE A 143 15.05 -3.11 -18.37
CA PHE A 143 14.14 -2.06 -17.97
C PHE A 143 14.94 -0.83 -17.46
N ARG A 144 15.06 0.23 -18.27
CA ARG A 144 15.57 1.52 -17.81
C ARG A 144 14.44 2.26 -17.10
N ARG A 145 14.63 2.59 -15.82
CA ARG A 145 13.78 3.55 -15.13
C ARG A 145 13.89 4.89 -15.86
N GLY A 146 12.75 5.48 -16.24
CA GLY A 146 12.70 6.77 -16.94
C GLY A 146 12.28 6.70 -18.42
N SER A 147 11.92 5.54 -18.94
CA SER A 147 11.22 5.44 -20.23
C SER A 147 9.78 5.94 -20.06
N PRO A 148 9.21 6.66 -21.05
CA PRO A 148 7.79 6.99 -21.05
C PRO A 148 6.99 5.71 -20.83
N ASP A 149 5.92 5.79 -20.06
CA ASP A 149 5.12 4.66 -19.58
C ASP A 149 4.65 3.75 -20.73
N ARG A 150 5.44 2.74 -21.07
CA ARG A 150 5.06 1.68 -22.01
C ARG A 150 4.02 0.73 -21.41
N SER A 151 3.70 0.86 -20.12
CA SER A 151 2.69 0.03 -19.46
C SER A 151 1.29 0.32 -20.02
N ALA A 152 1.02 1.56 -20.44
CA ALA A 152 -0.25 1.93 -21.04
C ALA A 152 -0.57 1.15 -22.32
N GLU A 153 0.44 0.87 -23.15
CA GLU A 153 0.28 0.11 -24.40
C GLU A 153 -0.06 -1.37 -24.18
N HIS A 154 0.25 -1.93 -23.02
CA HIS A 154 0.05 -3.34 -22.69
C HIS A 154 -1.16 -3.59 -21.80
N ARG A 155 -1.81 -2.54 -21.31
CA ARG A 155 -2.99 -2.66 -20.44
C ARG A 155 -4.18 -3.22 -21.19
N ARG A 156 -4.83 -4.21 -20.59
CA ARG A 156 -6.03 -4.87 -21.10
C ARG A 156 -7.27 -4.63 -20.23
N ASP A 157 -7.10 -3.90 -19.12
CA ASP A 157 -8.19 -3.57 -18.18
C ASP A 157 -9.02 -2.34 -18.60
N GLY A 158 -8.79 -1.82 -19.82
CA GLY A 158 -9.51 -0.67 -20.35
C GLY A 158 -9.33 0.63 -19.56
N GLY A 159 -8.32 0.69 -18.69
CA GLY A 159 -8.11 1.83 -17.81
C GLY A 159 -9.07 1.88 -16.61
N ALA A 160 -9.74 0.78 -16.26
CA ALA A 160 -10.66 0.72 -15.14
C ALA A 160 -10.03 1.27 -13.85
N ALA A 161 -10.79 2.06 -13.10
CA ALA A 161 -10.40 2.53 -11.78
C ALA A 161 -10.60 1.42 -10.74
N VAL A 162 -9.85 1.49 -9.64
CA VAL A 162 -10.07 0.63 -8.46
C VAL A 162 -10.82 1.44 -7.42
N ARG A 163 -12.05 1.01 -7.08
CA ARG A 163 -12.82 1.57 -5.98
C ARG A 163 -12.48 0.84 -4.69
N LEU A 164 -12.13 1.57 -3.63
CA LEU A 164 -11.94 0.99 -2.31
C LEU A 164 -13.27 0.46 -1.76
N GLY A 165 -13.23 -0.72 -1.14
CA GLY A 165 -14.39 -1.31 -0.50
C GLY A 165 -14.72 -0.67 0.84
N LEU A 166 -15.96 -0.87 1.31
CA LEU A 166 -16.40 -0.35 2.60
C LEU A 166 -15.61 -0.93 3.78
N THR A 167 -15.13 -2.18 3.66
CA THR A 167 -14.27 -2.80 4.69
C THR A 167 -12.90 -2.13 4.84
N SER A 168 -12.49 -1.28 3.92
CA SER A 168 -11.27 -0.49 4.06
C SER A 168 -11.41 0.62 5.12
N VAL A 169 -12.65 1.02 5.46
CA VAL A 169 -12.92 2.08 6.43
C VAL A 169 -12.79 1.55 7.84
N ASN A 170 -12.03 2.25 8.67
CA ASN A 170 -11.85 1.90 10.08
C ASN A 170 -13.20 1.77 10.80
N GLY A 171 -13.39 0.66 11.54
CA GLY A 171 -14.63 0.42 12.27
C GLY A 171 -15.79 -0.15 11.44
N ILE A 172 -15.61 -0.30 10.13
CA ILE A 172 -16.59 -0.94 9.25
C ILE A 172 -16.16 -2.39 8.99
N GLY A 173 -16.71 -3.30 9.78
CA GLY A 173 -16.47 -4.73 9.59
C GLY A 173 -17.26 -5.31 8.41
N ARG A 174 -16.87 -6.53 7.96
CA ARG A 174 -17.48 -7.21 6.81
C ARG A 174 -19.00 -7.32 6.90
N THR A 175 -19.54 -7.77 8.03
CA THR A 175 -20.99 -7.92 8.24
C THR A 175 -21.76 -6.60 8.10
N LEU A 176 -21.17 -5.50 8.58
CA LEU A 176 -21.77 -4.18 8.42
C LEU A 176 -21.69 -3.72 6.96
N ALA A 177 -20.55 -3.90 6.32
CA ALA A 177 -20.38 -3.56 4.90
C ALA A 177 -21.37 -4.34 4.01
N GLU A 178 -21.54 -5.65 4.26
CA GLU A 178 -22.53 -6.49 3.57
C GLU A 178 -23.97 -5.97 3.77
N ARG A 179 -24.31 -5.56 4.99
CA ARG A 179 -25.62 -4.97 5.30
C ARG A 179 -25.84 -3.66 4.55
N ILE A 180 -24.84 -2.76 4.53
CA ILE A 180 -24.90 -1.51 3.79
C ILE A 180 -25.15 -1.77 2.30
N VAL A 181 -24.42 -2.70 1.72
CA VAL A 181 -24.57 -3.07 0.30
C VAL A 181 -25.95 -3.68 0.04
N ALA A 182 -26.39 -4.64 0.86
CA ALA A 182 -27.69 -5.29 0.70
C ALA A 182 -28.87 -4.31 0.82
N GLU A 183 -28.82 -3.38 1.77
CA GLU A 183 -29.86 -2.36 1.92
C GLU A 183 -29.87 -1.39 0.72
N ARG A 184 -28.71 -1.01 0.21
CA ARG A 184 -28.60 -0.21 -1.01
C ARG A 184 -29.20 -0.91 -2.24
N GLU A 185 -28.95 -2.22 -2.38
CA GLU A 185 -29.49 -3.02 -3.50
C GLU A 185 -31.00 -3.17 -3.45
N ARG A 186 -31.61 -3.18 -2.25
CA ARG A 186 -33.08 -3.16 -2.09
C ARG A 186 -33.67 -1.84 -2.56
N GLN A 187 -33.06 -0.74 -2.15
CA GLN A 187 -33.43 0.62 -2.49
C GLN A 187 -32.22 1.55 -2.35
N PRO A 188 -31.89 2.35 -3.36
CA PRO A 188 -30.86 3.38 -3.23
C PRO A 188 -31.08 4.25 -1.99
N TYR A 189 -30.01 4.66 -1.34
CA TYR A 189 -30.10 5.57 -0.21
C TYR A 189 -30.45 6.98 -0.67
N ALA A 190 -31.38 7.62 0.02
CA ALA A 190 -31.80 8.98 -0.28
C ALA A 190 -30.78 10.03 0.22
N ASP A 191 -30.26 9.84 1.41
CA ASP A 191 -29.35 10.74 2.10
C ASP A 191 -28.56 10.02 3.20
N MET A 192 -27.71 10.75 3.90
CA MET A 192 -26.88 10.22 4.98
C MET A 192 -27.71 9.65 6.15
N ASN A 193 -28.85 10.28 6.51
CA ASN A 193 -29.73 9.83 7.60
C ASN A 193 -30.38 8.49 7.24
N ASP A 194 -30.79 8.32 5.98
CA ASP A 194 -31.36 7.08 5.48
C ASP A 194 -30.35 5.93 5.56
N VAL A 195 -29.06 6.19 5.24
CA VAL A 195 -27.97 5.20 5.41
C VAL A 195 -27.86 4.79 6.89
N VAL A 196 -27.78 5.75 7.79
CA VAL A 196 -27.60 5.48 9.23
C VAL A 196 -28.77 4.65 9.77
N ARG A 197 -29.99 5.04 9.44
CA ARG A 197 -31.20 4.37 9.92
C ARG A 197 -31.30 2.93 9.37
N ARG A 198 -31.15 2.75 8.06
CA ARG A 198 -31.36 1.46 7.42
C ARG A 198 -30.20 0.48 7.65
N ALA A 199 -28.98 0.97 7.64
CA ALA A 199 -27.83 0.13 7.93
C ALA A 199 -27.55 0.00 9.45
N GLY A 200 -28.20 0.78 10.31
CA GLY A 200 -28.01 0.74 11.77
C GLY A 200 -26.61 1.13 12.16
N LEU A 201 -26.13 2.28 11.66
CA LEU A 201 -24.79 2.78 11.95
C LEU A 201 -24.75 3.45 13.33
N THR A 202 -23.66 3.25 14.05
CA THR A 202 -23.33 4.06 15.24
C THR A 202 -22.73 5.40 14.82
N VAL A 203 -22.73 6.39 15.71
CA VAL A 203 -22.08 7.69 15.48
C VAL A 203 -20.62 7.51 15.05
N ALA A 204 -19.86 6.67 15.76
CA ALA A 204 -18.45 6.42 15.44
C ALA A 204 -18.25 5.81 14.02
N GLN A 205 -19.14 4.92 13.60
CA GLN A 205 -19.11 4.34 12.23
C GLN A 205 -19.48 5.38 11.18
N THR A 206 -20.44 6.24 11.50
CA THR A 206 -20.87 7.35 10.62
C THR A 206 -19.74 8.36 10.47
N GLU A 207 -19.07 8.76 11.56
CA GLU A 207 -17.89 9.62 11.54
C GLU A 207 -16.74 9.02 10.72
N ALA A 208 -16.51 7.72 10.84
CA ALA A 208 -15.47 7.04 10.06
C ALA A 208 -15.76 7.06 8.56
N LEU A 209 -17.01 6.78 8.16
CA LEU A 209 -17.46 6.88 6.76
C LEU A 209 -17.40 8.33 6.24
N ALA A 210 -17.82 9.30 7.05
CA ALA A 210 -17.72 10.72 6.72
C ALA A 210 -16.27 11.16 6.52
N THR A 211 -15.36 10.73 7.40
CA THR A 211 -13.93 11.00 7.30
C THR A 211 -13.32 10.37 6.04
N ALA A 212 -13.80 9.19 5.65
CA ALA A 212 -13.37 8.53 4.41
C ALA A 212 -13.89 9.22 3.15
N GLY A 213 -14.84 10.16 3.25
CA GLY A 213 -15.53 10.79 2.12
C GLY A 213 -16.59 9.91 1.49
N ALA A 214 -17.09 8.90 2.22
CA ALA A 214 -18.05 7.94 1.68
C ALA A 214 -19.44 8.52 1.40
N PHE A 215 -19.71 9.74 1.82
CA PHE A 215 -20.98 10.46 1.60
C PHE A 215 -20.89 11.55 0.53
N ASP A 216 -19.78 11.62 -0.23
CA ASP A 216 -19.59 12.61 -1.30
C ASP A 216 -20.70 12.53 -2.36
N THR A 217 -21.26 11.34 -2.58
CA THR A 217 -22.39 11.10 -3.48
C THR A 217 -23.65 11.90 -3.14
N PHE A 218 -23.83 12.31 -1.87
CA PHE A 218 -24.95 13.17 -1.44
C PHE A 218 -24.63 14.67 -1.52
N GLY A 219 -23.52 15.05 -2.16
CA GLY A 219 -23.11 16.45 -2.28
C GLY A 219 -22.59 17.05 -0.97
N LEU A 220 -22.29 16.22 0.04
CA LEU A 220 -21.77 16.65 1.32
C LEU A 220 -20.25 16.68 1.29
N SER A 221 -19.64 17.84 1.62
CA SER A 221 -18.22 17.86 1.95
C SER A 221 -17.95 17.02 3.20
N ARG A 222 -16.72 16.54 3.37
CA ARG A 222 -16.34 15.73 4.56
C ARG A 222 -16.63 16.44 5.88
N ARG A 223 -16.40 17.76 5.95
CA ARG A 223 -16.71 18.54 7.17
C ARG A 223 -18.20 18.61 7.43
N GLN A 224 -19.01 18.76 6.38
CA GLN A 224 -20.47 18.74 6.52
C GLN A 224 -20.98 17.35 6.93
N ALA A 225 -20.44 16.27 6.31
CA ALA A 225 -20.79 14.91 6.70
C ALA A 225 -20.38 14.61 8.16
N LEU A 226 -19.19 15.06 8.61
CA LEU A 226 -18.75 14.93 10.01
C LEU A 226 -19.63 15.73 10.97
N TRP A 227 -20.04 16.94 10.57
CA TRP A 227 -20.99 17.74 11.36
C TRP A 227 -22.31 16.99 11.52
N ASN A 228 -22.86 16.49 10.42
CA ASN A 228 -24.11 15.74 10.42
C ASN A 228 -24.01 14.44 11.22
N ALA A 229 -22.87 13.77 11.25
CA ALA A 229 -22.67 12.54 12.03
C ALA A 229 -22.98 12.72 13.53
N GLY A 230 -22.73 13.90 14.08
CA GLY A 230 -23.05 14.21 15.48
C GLY A 230 -24.54 14.44 15.74
N TYR A 231 -25.32 14.71 14.71
CA TYR A 231 -26.77 14.96 14.81
C TYR A 231 -27.63 13.79 14.31
N VAL A 232 -27.00 12.74 13.82
CA VAL A 232 -27.76 11.55 13.37
C VAL A 232 -28.38 10.90 14.59
N ASP A 233 -29.67 10.98 14.65
CA ASP A 233 -30.47 10.40 15.71
C ASP A 233 -30.33 8.88 15.73
N SER A 234 -30.07 8.38 16.94
CA SER A 234 -30.22 6.95 17.20
C SER A 234 -31.66 6.51 16.88
N LEU A 235 -31.82 5.24 16.51
CA LEU A 235 -33.08 4.59 16.11
C LEU A 235 -34.27 4.79 17.05
N ASP A 236 -34.11 5.52 18.17
CA ASP A 236 -35.10 5.71 19.23
C ASP A 236 -35.92 7.00 19.11
N THR A 237 -35.69 7.84 18.08
CA THR A 237 -36.47 9.06 17.87
C THR A 237 -37.66 8.82 16.92
N LEU A 238 -38.77 9.43 17.27
CA LEU A 238 -39.98 9.37 16.44
C LEU A 238 -39.73 10.02 15.07
N PRO A 239 -40.20 9.40 13.97
CA PRO A 239 -40.08 10.00 12.63
C PRO A 239 -40.62 11.44 12.63
N GLY A 240 -39.78 12.39 12.19
CA GLY A 240 -40.13 13.81 12.11
C GLY A 240 -39.71 14.66 13.33
N THR A 241 -39.06 14.08 14.33
CA THR A 241 -38.47 14.82 15.46
C THR A 241 -37.00 15.13 15.27
N ALA A 242 -36.36 14.60 14.22
CA ALA A 242 -34.98 14.94 13.89
C ALA A 242 -34.89 16.42 13.53
N VAL A 243 -33.96 17.13 14.14
CA VAL A 243 -33.62 18.51 13.78
C VAL A 243 -32.95 18.44 12.39
N ASP A 244 -33.69 18.78 11.35
CA ASP A 244 -33.15 18.94 9.99
C ASP A 244 -32.34 20.25 9.95
N ALA A 245 -31.23 20.28 10.66
CA ALA A 245 -30.32 21.40 10.63
C ALA A 245 -29.43 21.24 9.41
N ALA A 246 -29.71 22.00 8.37
CA ALA A 246 -28.75 22.10 7.26
C ALA A 246 -27.38 22.43 7.82
N PRO A 247 -26.34 21.69 7.41
CA PRO A 247 -24.98 21.96 7.91
C PRO A 247 -24.59 23.39 7.56
N PRO A 248 -23.93 24.13 8.49
CA PRO A 248 -23.45 25.46 8.19
C PRO A 248 -22.45 25.43 7.03
N GLU A 249 -22.25 26.55 6.36
CA GLU A 249 -21.15 26.67 5.42
C GLU A 249 -19.82 26.56 6.17
N LEU A 250 -19.23 25.36 6.13
CA LEU A 250 -17.92 25.10 6.73
C LEU A 250 -16.82 25.31 5.67
N PRO A 251 -15.68 25.89 6.05
CA PRO A 251 -14.53 25.99 5.16
C PRO A 251 -14.14 24.61 4.61
N GLY A 252 -13.73 24.51 3.34
CA GLY A 252 -13.22 23.28 2.77
C GLY A 252 -11.99 22.73 3.53
N MET A 253 -11.74 21.43 3.42
CA MET A 253 -10.47 20.85 3.87
C MET A 253 -9.37 21.16 2.86
N SER A 254 -8.17 21.47 3.35
CA SER A 254 -6.97 21.56 2.53
C SER A 254 -6.56 20.16 2.04
N ASP A 255 -5.74 20.07 0.98
CA ASP A 255 -5.25 18.81 0.45
C ASP A 255 -4.48 17.99 1.49
N VAL A 256 -3.74 18.65 2.38
CA VAL A 256 -3.08 18.00 3.53
C VAL A 256 -4.11 17.39 4.48
N GLU A 257 -5.15 18.12 4.85
CA GLU A 257 -6.22 17.63 5.72
C GLU A 257 -6.96 16.46 5.07
N LEU A 258 -7.23 16.52 3.77
CA LEU A 258 -7.84 15.43 3.00
C LEU A 258 -6.98 14.18 3.03
N THR A 259 -5.67 14.33 2.77
CA THR A 259 -4.72 13.21 2.84
C THR A 259 -4.65 12.57 4.24
N LEU A 260 -4.65 13.41 5.29
CA LEU A 260 -4.65 12.92 6.67
C LEU A 260 -5.96 12.20 7.02
N ALA A 261 -7.09 12.72 6.57
CA ALA A 261 -8.40 12.09 6.73
C ALA A 261 -8.46 10.72 6.03
N ASP A 262 -7.96 10.62 4.80
CA ASP A 262 -7.85 9.36 4.07
C ASP A 262 -7.01 8.33 4.84
N LEU A 263 -5.81 8.72 5.27
CA LEU A 263 -4.92 7.84 6.02
C LEU A 263 -5.50 7.42 7.37
N TRP A 264 -6.23 8.30 8.04
CA TRP A 264 -6.91 7.97 9.30
C TRP A 264 -8.04 6.98 9.06
N ALA A 265 -8.87 7.24 8.07
CA ALA A 265 -10.08 6.46 7.81
C ALA A 265 -9.80 5.10 7.17
N THR A 266 -8.87 5.01 6.23
CA THR A 266 -8.66 3.79 5.41
C THR A 266 -7.24 3.25 5.43
N LYS A 267 -6.28 3.96 6.03
CA LYS A 267 -4.83 3.71 5.92
C LYS A 267 -4.29 3.84 4.49
N ILE A 268 -5.09 4.39 3.58
CA ILE A 268 -4.78 4.57 2.17
C ILE A 268 -5.07 6.03 1.82
N SER A 269 -4.16 6.69 1.08
CA SER A 269 -4.43 7.95 0.40
C SER A 269 -4.61 7.69 -1.09
N PRO A 270 -5.84 7.68 -1.61
CA PRO A 270 -6.08 7.58 -3.05
C PRO A 270 -5.63 8.83 -3.80
N GLY A 271 -5.55 9.96 -3.11
CA GLY A 271 -5.03 11.22 -3.60
C GLY A 271 -3.50 11.28 -3.62
N GLU A 272 -2.94 12.42 -3.24
CA GLU A 272 -1.50 12.63 -3.23
C GLU A 272 -0.80 11.85 -2.10
N HIS A 273 0.49 11.58 -2.31
CA HIS A 273 1.32 10.99 -1.27
C HIS A 273 1.62 12.04 -0.19
N PRO A 274 1.65 11.68 1.11
CA PRO A 274 1.87 12.67 2.18
C PRO A 274 3.13 13.54 2.02
N ILE A 275 4.19 12.99 1.42
CA ILE A 275 5.44 13.72 1.18
C ILE A 275 5.32 14.77 0.09
N SER A 276 4.39 14.62 -0.89
CA SER A 276 4.21 15.59 -1.96
C SER A 276 3.87 16.99 -1.42
N HIS A 277 3.04 17.05 -0.37
CA HIS A 277 2.68 18.32 0.30
C HIS A 277 3.87 19.03 0.97
N LEU A 278 4.97 18.32 1.17
CA LEU A 278 6.18 18.83 1.81
C LEU A 278 7.29 19.11 0.78
N ARG A 279 7.08 18.74 -0.49
CA ARG A 279 8.13 18.72 -1.51
C ARG A 279 8.82 20.07 -1.67
N GLY A 280 8.09 21.17 -1.78
CA GLY A 280 8.68 22.51 -1.91
C GLY A 280 9.62 22.85 -0.74
N ALA A 281 9.18 22.63 0.50
CA ALA A 281 10.00 22.89 1.68
C ALA A 281 11.22 21.96 1.80
N LEU A 282 11.10 20.72 1.29
CA LEU A 282 12.21 19.77 1.24
C LEU A 282 13.26 20.17 0.20
N GLU A 283 12.83 20.61 -0.97
CA GLU A 283 13.72 21.07 -2.04
C GLU A 283 14.49 22.35 -1.67
N GLU A 284 13.85 23.29 -0.98
CA GLU A 284 14.49 24.48 -0.43
C GLU A 284 15.66 24.13 0.51
N GLN A 285 15.58 22.96 1.18
CA GLN A 285 16.65 22.45 2.02
C GLN A 285 17.63 21.52 1.29
N GLY A 286 17.54 21.40 -0.04
CA GLY A 286 18.39 20.55 -0.85
C GLY A 286 18.13 19.04 -0.64
N ILE A 287 16.89 18.68 -0.25
CA ILE A 287 16.47 17.28 -0.07
C ILE A 287 15.80 16.81 -1.37
N ARG A 288 16.40 15.81 -2.01
CA ARG A 288 16.01 15.35 -3.34
C ARG A 288 14.87 14.34 -3.29
N PRO A 289 13.97 14.31 -4.32
CA PRO A 289 13.02 13.22 -4.48
C PRO A 289 13.74 11.92 -4.84
N VAL A 290 13.19 10.79 -4.38
CA VAL A 290 13.77 9.45 -4.61
C VAL A 290 13.89 9.14 -6.11
N GLY A 291 12.90 9.50 -6.90
CA GLY A 291 12.88 9.27 -8.35
C GLY A 291 13.98 10.01 -9.13
N SER A 292 14.57 11.05 -8.53
CA SER A 292 15.70 11.78 -9.13
C SER A 292 17.06 11.10 -8.93
N LEU A 293 17.11 10.01 -8.16
CA LEU A 293 18.33 9.24 -7.88
C LEU A 293 18.47 8.11 -8.90
N GLY A 294 18.92 8.39 -10.08
CA GLY A 294 18.93 7.35 -11.12
C GLY A 294 20.17 7.30 -11.99
N GLU A 295 21.06 8.25 -11.85
CA GLU A 295 22.25 8.32 -12.69
C GLU A 295 23.48 7.74 -12.02
N PRO A 296 24.27 6.91 -12.75
CA PRO A 296 25.47 6.24 -12.21
C PRO A 296 26.54 7.21 -11.70
N ASP A 297 26.48 8.47 -12.12
CA ASP A 297 27.51 9.50 -11.80
C ASP A 297 27.27 10.23 -10.49
N ASP A 298 26.19 9.94 -9.77
CA ASP A 298 25.88 10.62 -8.50
C ASP A 298 26.61 9.97 -7.32
N THR A 299 27.95 10.01 -7.33
CA THR A 299 28.83 9.53 -6.24
C THR A 299 28.77 10.44 -5.01
N ARG A 300 28.02 11.54 -5.08
CA ARG A 300 27.91 12.52 -4.00
C ARG A 300 27.00 12.01 -2.87
N ARG A 301 27.25 12.56 -1.68
CA ARG A 301 26.29 12.39 -0.59
C ARG A 301 25.02 13.19 -0.90
N VAL A 302 23.90 12.51 -0.91
CA VAL A 302 22.59 13.10 -1.12
C VAL A 302 21.77 13.07 0.17
N ARG A 303 20.74 13.91 0.24
CA ARG A 303 19.71 13.87 1.26
C ARG A 303 18.38 13.55 0.58
N VAL A 304 17.66 12.59 1.15
CA VAL A 304 16.31 12.18 0.72
C VAL A 304 15.37 12.20 1.91
N ALA A 305 14.09 12.41 1.67
CA ALA A 305 13.07 12.34 2.71
C ALA A 305 11.94 11.43 2.27
N GLY A 306 11.34 10.72 3.24
CA GLY A 306 10.22 9.85 2.95
C GLY A 306 9.64 9.21 4.22
N LEU A 307 8.60 8.41 4.01
CA LEU A 307 8.01 7.54 5.02
C LEU A 307 8.71 6.20 5.03
N VAL A 308 9.00 5.68 6.24
CA VAL A 308 9.60 4.36 6.40
C VAL A 308 8.49 3.32 6.34
N THR A 309 8.48 2.53 5.29
CA THR A 309 7.47 1.49 5.08
C THR A 309 7.84 0.16 5.72
N HIS A 310 9.13 -0.18 5.72
CA HIS A 310 9.65 -1.45 6.26
C HIS A 310 11.01 -1.24 6.94
N ARG A 311 11.24 -2.07 7.96
CA ARG A 311 12.54 -2.22 8.63
C ARG A 311 12.87 -3.70 8.76
N GLN A 312 14.03 -4.10 8.28
CA GLN A 312 14.48 -5.50 8.32
C GLN A 312 15.90 -5.59 8.83
N ARG A 313 16.14 -6.51 9.74
CA ARG A 313 17.48 -6.84 10.22
C ARG A 313 17.70 -8.34 10.13
N PRO A 314 18.05 -8.87 8.94
CA PRO A 314 18.25 -10.30 8.76
C PRO A 314 19.39 -10.79 9.64
N GLY A 315 19.22 -11.93 10.29
CA GLY A 315 20.27 -12.53 11.14
C GLY A 315 21.53 -12.92 10.38
N THR A 316 21.40 -13.13 9.06
CA THR A 316 22.50 -13.49 8.14
C THR A 316 23.27 -12.28 7.61
N ALA A 317 22.77 -11.06 7.80
CA ALA A 317 23.36 -9.84 7.21
C ALA A 317 24.45 -9.17 8.06
N GLY A 318 25.09 -9.89 9.00
CA GLY A 318 26.22 -9.36 9.78
C GLY A 318 25.90 -8.08 10.58
N GLY A 319 24.63 -7.91 11.00
CA GLY A 319 24.20 -6.74 11.76
C GLY A 319 23.74 -5.54 10.91
N VAL A 320 23.79 -5.65 9.60
CA VAL A 320 23.23 -4.64 8.67
C VAL A 320 21.72 -4.58 8.82
N THR A 321 21.18 -3.36 8.83
CA THR A 321 19.73 -3.11 8.84
C THR A 321 19.34 -2.46 7.53
N PHE A 322 18.22 -2.92 6.98
CA PHE A 322 17.62 -2.39 5.76
C PHE A 322 16.35 -1.64 6.11
N LEU A 323 16.15 -0.49 5.48
CA LEU A 323 14.93 0.29 5.56
C LEU A 323 14.42 0.53 4.14
N ASN A 324 13.10 0.52 3.95
CA ASN A 324 12.50 1.04 2.73
C ASN A 324 11.92 2.42 3.03
N LEU A 325 12.37 3.41 2.29
CA LEU A 325 11.91 4.79 2.34
C LEU A 325 11.04 5.07 1.11
N GLU A 326 9.84 5.58 1.32
CA GLU A 326 8.88 5.88 0.25
C GLU A 326 8.57 7.37 0.23
N ASP A 327 8.64 7.99 -0.94
CA ASP A 327 8.11 9.31 -1.23
C ASP A 327 7.10 9.25 -2.39
N GLU A 328 6.60 10.38 -2.86
CA GLU A 328 5.65 10.48 -3.97
C GLU A 328 6.20 9.96 -5.30
N THR A 329 7.53 9.91 -5.44
CA THR A 329 8.21 9.51 -6.69
C THR A 329 8.63 8.06 -6.73
N GLY A 330 8.71 7.41 -5.57
CA GLY A 330 9.11 6.01 -5.52
C GLY A 330 9.55 5.49 -4.18
N MET A 331 10.13 4.29 -4.22
CA MET A 331 10.66 3.57 -3.07
C MET A 331 12.17 3.41 -3.19
N LEU A 332 12.90 3.61 -2.09
CA LEU A 332 14.36 3.53 -2.03
C LEU A 332 14.79 2.58 -0.92
N ASN A 333 15.68 1.67 -1.26
CA ASN A 333 16.37 0.84 -0.29
C ASN A 333 17.46 1.63 0.43
N ILE A 334 17.41 1.62 1.75
CA ILE A 334 18.40 2.25 2.63
C ILE A 334 19.20 1.16 3.31
N VAL A 335 20.50 1.17 3.11
CA VAL A 335 21.44 0.23 3.72
C VAL A 335 22.11 0.89 4.91
N CYS A 336 21.95 0.31 6.10
CA CYS A 336 22.49 0.84 7.34
C CYS A 336 23.52 -0.13 7.90
N SER A 337 24.79 0.28 7.93
CA SER A 337 25.84 -0.49 8.60
C SER A 337 25.53 -0.63 10.10
N GLU A 338 26.03 -1.68 10.74
CA GLU A 338 25.80 -1.91 12.16
C GLU A 338 26.23 -0.72 13.06
N PRO A 339 27.40 -0.06 12.86
CA PRO A 339 27.78 1.11 13.65
C PRO A 339 26.83 2.30 13.45
N MET A 340 26.40 2.54 12.19
CA MET A 340 25.45 3.59 11.85
C MET A 340 24.11 3.33 12.52
N TRP A 341 23.58 2.09 12.41
CA TRP A 341 22.33 1.70 13.05
C TRP A 341 22.40 1.82 14.58
N LYS A 342 23.48 1.40 15.23
CA LYS A 342 23.65 1.57 16.68
C LYS A 342 23.58 3.04 17.10
N ARG A 343 24.22 3.94 16.33
CA ARG A 343 24.25 5.39 16.60
C ARG A 343 22.88 6.04 16.48
N TYR A 344 22.11 5.69 15.47
CA TYR A 344 20.81 6.30 15.16
C TYR A 344 19.61 5.42 15.52
N ARG A 345 19.82 4.33 16.28
CA ARG A 345 18.79 3.32 16.58
C ARG A 345 17.49 3.90 17.11
N ARG A 346 17.56 4.90 17.99
CA ARG A 346 16.36 5.53 18.56
C ARG A 346 15.56 6.23 17.48
N ILE A 347 16.20 7.07 16.67
CA ILE A 347 15.55 7.79 15.55
C ILE A 347 15.02 6.79 14.53
N GLY A 348 15.87 5.84 14.10
CA GLY A 348 15.50 4.85 13.09
C GLY A 348 14.34 3.93 13.49
N ARG A 349 14.09 3.70 14.79
CA ARG A 349 12.97 2.89 15.28
C ARG A 349 11.69 3.68 15.54
N GLN A 350 11.82 4.90 16.05
CA GLN A 350 10.68 5.68 16.54
C GLN A 350 10.09 6.63 15.51
N SER A 351 10.85 6.96 14.45
CA SER A 351 10.38 7.90 13.44
C SER A 351 9.80 7.17 12.23
N ASN A 352 8.57 7.50 11.89
CA ASN A 352 7.90 6.99 10.69
C ASN A 352 8.28 7.79 9.44
N GLY A 353 8.65 9.06 9.59
CA GLY A 353 9.21 9.90 8.54
C GLY A 353 10.66 10.27 8.86
N LEU A 354 11.55 10.06 7.90
CA LEU A 354 12.98 10.32 8.05
C LEU A 354 13.50 11.20 6.90
N VAL A 355 14.48 12.04 7.25
CA VAL A 355 15.44 12.60 6.30
C VAL A 355 16.72 11.81 6.45
N ILE A 356 17.16 11.19 5.37
CA ILE A 356 18.33 10.30 5.36
C ILE A 356 19.39 10.91 4.46
N ARG A 357 20.61 11.03 4.99
CA ARG A 357 21.80 11.36 4.20
C ARG A 357 22.60 10.10 3.96
N GLY A 358 23.14 9.96 2.76
CA GLY A 358 23.97 8.82 2.42
C GLY A 358 24.62 8.94 1.04
N ARG A 359 25.33 7.90 0.67
CA ARG A 359 25.94 7.74 -0.66
C ARG A 359 25.03 6.84 -1.51
N VAL A 360 24.74 7.27 -2.71
CA VAL A 360 24.02 6.45 -3.68
C VAL A 360 24.93 5.35 -4.19
N GLU A 361 24.42 4.12 -4.21
CA GLU A 361 25.08 2.96 -4.84
C GLU A 361 24.12 2.38 -5.87
N TYR A 362 24.63 2.20 -7.06
CA TYR A 362 23.90 1.59 -8.16
C TYR A 362 24.53 0.25 -8.50
N ALA A 363 23.76 -0.83 -8.29
CA ALA A 363 24.21 -2.18 -8.61
C ALA A 363 23.05 -2.97 -9.26
N ASP A 364 23.34 -3.68 -10.32
CA ASP A 364 22.40 -4.58 -11.02
C ASP A 364 21.05 -3.94 -11.39
N GLY A 365 21.06 -2.65 -11.75
CA GLY A 365 19.85 -1.91 -12.09
C GLY A 365 19.06 -1.43 -10.87
N VAL A 366 19.55 -1.62 -9.65
CA VAL A 366 18.91 -1.18 -8.40
C VAL A 366 19.67 -0.03 -7.78
N THR A 367 18.94 1.02 -7.40
CA THR A 367 19.48 2.15 -6.66
C THR A 367 19.31 1.90 -5.16
N ASN A 368 20.40 1.94 -4.41
CA ASN A 368 20.42 1.88 -2.96
C ASN A 368 21.07 3.15 -2.38
N LEU A 369 20.72 3.50 -1.15
CA LEU A 369 21.36 4.57 -0.40
C LEU A 369 22.07 3.99 0.83
N VAL A 370 23.40 4.05 0.85
CA VAL A 370 24.17 3.69 2.05
C VAL A 370 24.14 4.87 3.01
N ALA A 371 23.38 4.72 4.08
CA ALA A 371 23.10 5.79 5.02
C ALA A 371 24.27 6.11 5.95
N ASP A 372 24.49 7.39 6.19
CA ASP A 372 25.47 7.89 7.18
C ASP A 372 24.82 8.78 8.26
N ARG A 373 23.60 9.29 8.03
CA ARG A 373 22.87 10.11 9.01
C ARG A 373 21.37 9.97 8.87
N PHE A 374 20.67 9.95 10.02
CA PHE A 374 19.21 10.06 10.13
C PHE A 374 18.84 11.33 10.91
N ASP A 375 17.86 12.03 10.39
CA ASP A 375 17.16 13.11 11.08
C ASP A 375 15.64 12.81 11.03
N PRO A 376 14.87 13.01 12.11
CA PRO A 376 13.41 12.89 12.04
C PRO A 376 12.85 13.92 11.06
N LEU A 377 11.94 13.54 10.20
CA LEU A 377 11.31 14.45 9.24
C LEU A 377 10.66 15.65 9.96
N ALA A 378 10.00 15.39 11.09
CA ALA A 378 9.36 16.42 11.91
C ALA A 378 10.34 17.45 12.50
N ALA A 379 11.62 17.11 12.66
CA ALA A 379 12.65 18.04 13.15
C ALA A 379 13.22 18.92 12.04
N VAL A 380 13.09 18.50 10.79
CA VAL A 380 13.66 19.19 9.62
C VAL A 380 12.64 20.19 9.02
N LEU A 381 11.34 19.93 9.21
CA LEU A 381 10.26 20.72 8.63
C LEU A 381 9.56 21.62 9.67
N PRO A 382 8.97 22.75 9.27
CA PRO A 382 8.12 23.56 10.13
C PRO A 382 7.00 22.75 10.80
N GLN A 383 6.51 23.22 11.95
CA GLN A 383 5.52 22.49 12.77
C GLN A 383 4.25 22.06 11.99
N SER A 384 3.83 22.82 11.00
CA SER A 384 2.70 22.46 10.12
C SER A 384 2.90 21.19 9.31
N ALA A 385 4.15 20.83 9.01
CA ALA A 385 4.50 19.64 8.25
C ALA A 385 4.71 18.40 9.14
N ALA A 386 4.90 18.58 10.46
CA ALA A 386 5.11 17.48 11.40
C ALA A 386 3.92 16.52 11.51
N THR A 387 2.72 16.98 11.18
CA THR A 387 1.48 16.19 11.25
C THR A 387 1.46 15.09 10.19
N VAL A 388 2.00 15.36 9.01
CA VAL A 388 2.04 14.39 7.89
C VAL A 388 2.98 13.18 8.20
N ALA A 389 3.99 13.39 9.04
CA ALA A 389 4.97 12.36 9.41
C ALA A 389 4.47 11.32 10.45
N ARG A 390 3.21 11.37 10.85
CA ARG A 390 2.64 10.46 11.88
C ARG A 390 2.08 9.14 11.33
N SER A 391 2.29 8.81 10.07
CA SER A 391 1.86 7.51 9.52
C SER A 391 2.62 6.35 10.18
N THR A 392 1.96 5.19 10.32
CA THR A 392 2.55 4.00 10.96
C THR A 392 3.31 3.15 9.96
N SER A 393 4.53 2.69 10.33
CA SER A 393 5.30 1.72 9.55
C SER A 393 5.01 0.29 9.99
N ARG A 394 5.28 -0.69 9.12
CA ARG A 394 5.30 -2.11 9.45
C ARG A 394 6.75 -2.54 9.73
N ASP A 395 6.99 -3.08 10.91
CA ASP A 395 8.31 -3.54 11.32
C ASP A 395 8.33 -5.07 11.39
N PHE A 396 9.34 -5.67 10.77
CA PHE A 396 9.65 -7.09 10.88
C PHE A 396 10.92 -7.25 11.71
N HIS A 397 10.84 -8.04 12.76
CA HIS A 397 11.94 -8.32 13.68
C HIS A 397 12.69 -9.59 13.30
#